data_23514dd4e5cd56e88cb70c85ab2ce2e7
#
_entry.id   23514dd4e5cd56e88cb70c85ab2ce2e7
#
_cell.length_a   1.000
_cell.length_b   1.000
_cell.length_c   1.000
_cell.angle_alpha   90.00
_cell.angle_beta   90.00
_cell.angle_gamma   90.00
#
_symmetry.space_group_name_H-M   'P 1'
#
loop_
_entity.id
_entity.type
_entity.pdbx_description
1 polymer ?
#
loop_
_entity_poly.entity_id
_entity_poly.type
_entity_poly.pdbx_seq_one_letter_code
_entity_poly.pdbx_strand_id
1 'polypeptide(L)'
;MISVLVVTYNGETYIREQIDSILKNIGLGDELVVSDDGSLDTTREILKSYQEQDARIRVMEGPGEGVIANVEAGLRACRGDYIFLADQDDVWMPDKVEKVMEVFQRKKAMVVVHDARVTDAACKETLMPSFFVYRHSGRGAIKNIIKNTYMGCCMAFRK
;
A
#
# COMPACT_ATOMS: atom_id res chain seq x y z
N MET A 1 -11.47 -5.66 -10.50
CA MET A 1 -10.85 -6.26 -9.32
C MET A 1 -9.70 -5.37 -8.86
N ILE A 2 -9.53 -5.21 -7.54
CA ILE A 2 -8.45 -4.44 -6.94
C ILE A 2 -7.46 -5.42 -6.31
N SER A 3 -6.17 -5.15 -6.48
CA SER A 3 -5.10 -5.74 -5.68
C SER A 3 -4.51 -4.64 -4.78
N VAL A 4 -4.37 -4.92 -3.49
CA VAL A 4 -3.54 -4.11 -2.60
C VAL A 4 -2.24 -4.87 -2.40
N LEU A 5 -1.11 -4.23 -2.65
CA LEU A 5 0.21 -4.79 -2.39
C LEU A 5 0.81 -4.14 -1.15
N VAL A 6 1.07 -4.95 -0.15
CA VAL A 6 1.89 -4.60 1.02
C VAL A 6 3.23 -5.29 0.91
N VAL A 7 4.31 -4.55 1.04
CA VAL A 7 5.66 -5.11 1.21
C VAL A 7 6.07 -4.97 2.67
N THR A 8 6.68 -6.01 3.23
CA THR A 8 7.03 -6.02 4.65
C THR A 8 8.39 -6.66 4.90
N TYR A 9 9.07 -6.16 5.92
CA TYR A 9 10.27 -6.71 6.52
C TYR A 9 10.36 -6.27 7.98
N ASN A 10 10.33 -7.23 8.93
CA ASN A 10 10.33 -6.99 10.37
C ASN A 10 9.24 -5.98 10.79
N GLY A 11 7.99 -6.27 10.41
CA GLY A 11 6.84 -5.37 10.57
C GLY A 11 5.93 -5.71 11.76
N GLU A 12 6.33 -6.57 12.69
CA GLU A 12 5.47 -7.11 13.76
C GLU A 12 4.71 -6.04 14.56
N THR A 13 5.30 -4.84 14.69
CA THR A 13 4.72 -3.74 15.47
C THR A 13 3.49 -3.12 14.81
N TYR A 14 3.45 -3.04 13.48
CA TYR A 14 2.48 -2.21 12.75
C TYR A 14 1.58 -3.01 11.80
N ILE A 15 2.06 -4.15 11.31
CA ILE A 15 1.43 -4.88 10.19
C ILE A 15 -0.04 -5.25 10.45
N ARG A 16 -0.43 -5.48 11.72
CA ARG A 16 -1.82 -5.81 12.10
C ARG A 16 -2.76 -4.65 11.81
N GLU A 17 -2.42 -3.45 12.28
CA GLU A 17 -3.25 -2.25 12.06
C GLU A 17 -3.37 -1.92 10.58
N GLN A 18 -2.28 -2.09 9.83
CA GLN A 18 -2.28 -1.88 8.39
C GLN A 18 -3.20 -2.87 7.68
N ILE A 19 -3.09 -4.17 7.94
CA ILE A 19 -3.95 -5.19 7.33
C ILE A 19 -5.41 -4.92 7.68
N ASP A 20 -5.73 -4.68 8.95
CA ASP A 20 -7.10 -4.40 9.39
C ASP A 20 -7.71 -3.19 8.70
N SER A 21 -6.91 -2.14 8.49
CA SER A 21 -7.34 -0.92 7.79
C SER A 21 -7.60 -1.16 6.30
N ILE A 22 -6.78 -1.99 5.65
CA ILE A 22 -6.95 -2.38 4.25
C ILE A 22 -8.19 -3.25 4.07
N LEU A 23 -8.38 -4.26 4.91
CA LEU A 23 -9.53 -5.18 4.82
C LEU A 23 -10.89 -4.48 4.95
N LYS A 24 -10.95 -3.35 5.67
CA LYS A 24 -12.14 -2.49 5.76
C LYS A 24 -12.42 -1.72 4.48
N ASN A 25 -11.45 -1.58 3.60
CA ASN A 25 -11.52 -0.81 2.36
C ASN A 25 -11.81 -1.66 1.12
N ILE A 26 -11.47 -2.96 1.13
CA ILE A 26 -11.59 -3.85 -0.03
C ILE A 26 -12.76 -4.82 0.10
N GLY A 27 -13.39 -5.13 -1.04
CA GLY A 27 -14.52 -6.06 -1.12
C GLY A 27 -14.10 -7.53 -1.24
N LEU A 28 -15.11 -8.43 -1.23
CA LEU A 28 -14.86 -9.88 -1.35
C LEU A 28 -14.26 -10.31 -2.70
N GLY A 29 -14.41 -9.49 -3.73
CA GLY A 29 -13.85 -9.76 -5.07
C GLY A 29 -12.45 -9.17 -5.28
N ASP A 30 -11.85 -8.56 -4.25
CA ASP A 30 -10.52 -7.95 -4.28
C ASP A 30 -9.51 -8.83 -3.55
N GLU A 31 -8.22 -8.50 -3.65
CA GLU A 31 -7.15 -9.22 -2.94
C GLU A 31 -6.20 -8.29 -2.21
N LEU A 32 -5.66 -8.79 -1.10
CA LEU A 32 -4.51 -8.24 -0.39
C LEU A 32 -3.32 -9.19 -0.59
N VAL A 33 -2.32 -8.73 -1.32
CA VAL A 33 -1.05 -9.43 -1.51
C VAL A 33 -0.05 -8.86 -0.53
N VAL A 34 0.51 -9.71 0.33
CA VAL A 34 1.58 -9.32 1.26
C VAL A 34 2.84 -10.06 0.88
N SER A 35 3.89 -9.31 0.54
CA SER A 35 5.20 -9.85 0.18
C SER A 35 6.20 -9.60 1.30
N ASP A 36 6.60 -10.68 1.99
CA ASP A 36 7.53 -10.64 3.12
C ASP A 36 8.96 -10.88 2.67
N ASP A 37 9.84 -9.89 2.84
CA ASP A 37 11.23 -9.92 2.33
C ASP A 37 12.20 -10.63 3.29
N GLY A 38 11.72 -11.65 4.00
CA GLY A 38 12.56 -12.45 4.88
C GLY A 38 12.57 -11.99 6.33
N SER A 39 11.43 -11.57 6.88
CA SER A 39 11.30 -11.16 8.28
C SER A 39 11.84 -12.21 9.25
N LEU A 40 12.52 -11.72 10.30
CA LEU A 40 13.13 -12.50 11.37
C LEU A 40 12.39 -12.38 12.71
N ASP A 41 11.44 -11.44 12.80
CA ASP A 41 10.53 -11.24 13.92
C ASP A 41 9.24 -12.05 13.76
N THR A 42 8.19 -11.76 14.54
CA THR A 42 6.92 -12.48 14.49
C THR A 42 6.01 -12.08 13.31
N THR A 43 6.50 -11.29 12.35
CA THR A 43 5.72 -10.85 11.18
C THR A 43 5.12 -12.03 10.42
N ARG A 44 5.90 -13.09 10.18
CA ARG A 44 5.45 -14.26 9.39
C ARG A 44 4.32 -15.02 10.07
N GLU A 45 4.38 -15.20 11.39
CA GLU A 45 3.32 -15.83 12.17
C GLU A 45 2.03 -15.00 12.13
N ILE A 46 2.17 -13.67 12.24
CA ILE A 46 1.04 -12.75 12.11
C ILE A 46 0.38 -12.91 10.75
N LEU A 47 1.16 -12.83 9.68
CA LEU A 47 0.66 -12.92 8.30
C LEU A 47 -0.04 -14.26 8.02
N LYS A 48 0.53 -15.36 8.50
CA LYS A 48 -0.06 -16.69 8.39
C LYS A 48 -1.43 -16.75 9.05
N SER A 49 -1.54 -16.21 10.27
CA SER A 49 -2.82 -16.13 10.99
C SER A 49 -3.89 -15.36 10.22
N TYR A 50 -3.53 -14.23 9.62
CA TYR A 50 -4.46 -13.44 8.82
C TYR A 50 -4.89 -14.18 7.54
N GLN A 51 -3.97 -14.84 6.84
CA GLN A 51 -4.28 -15.61 5.63
C GLN A 51 -5.21 -16.80 5.93
N GLU A 52 -5.11 -17.42 7.09
CA GLU A 52 -6.00 -18.51 7.52
C GLU A 52 -7.43 -18.01 7.84
N GLN A 53 -7.58 -16.74 8.20
CA GLN A 53 -8.87 -16.14 8.61
C GLN A 53 -9.60 -15.43 7.48
N ASP A 54 -8.90 -14.92 6.46
CA ASP A 54 -9.50 -14.14 5.38
C ASP A 54 -8.96 -14.57 4.01
N ALA A 55 -9.84 -15.14 3.20
CA ALA A 55 -9.49 -15.67 1.87
C ALA A 55 -9.05 -14.60 0.85
N ARG A 56 -9.25 -13.32 1.16
CA ARG A 56 -8.74 -12.22 0.34
C ARG A 56 -7.24 -12.03 0.48
N ILE A 57 -6.63 -12.54 1.55
CA ILE A 57 -5.20 -12.35 1.86
C ILE A 57 -4.39 -13.46 1.22
N ARG A 58 -3.35 -13.06 0.54
CA ARG A 58 -2.36 -13.95 -0.05
C ARG A 58 -0.96 -13.50 0.35
N VAL A 59 -0.32 -14.28 1.19
CA VAL A 59 1.06 -14.06 1.64
C VAL A 59 2.02 -14.76 0.68
N MET A 60 3.10 -14.10 0.32
CA MET A 60 4.18 -14.66 -0.48
C MET A 60 5.55 -14.32 0.13
N GLU A 61 6.53 -15.17 -0.14
CA GLU A 61 7.92 -14.87 0.18
C GLU A 61 8.49 -13.89 -0.86
N GLY A 62 9.07 -12.82 -0.39
CA GLY A 62 9.85 -11.87 -1.18
C GLY A 62 11.21 -12.45 -1.56
N PRO A 63 11.95 -11.80 -2.46
CA PRO A 63 13.24 -12.29 -2.95
C PRO A 63 14.38 -12.18 -1.92
N GLY A 64 14.21 -11.45 -0.82
CA GLY A 64 15.28 -11.19 0.15
C GLY A 64 16.35 -10.21 -0.36
N GLU A 65 16.02 -9.41 -1.36
CA GLU A 65 16.92 -8.49 -2.04
C GLU A 65 16.58 -7.01 -1.79
N GLY A 66 15.74 -6.74 -0.80
CA GLY A 66 15.32 -5.41 -0.40
C GLY A 66 14.06 -4.89 -1.11
N VAL A 67 13.63 -3.70 -0.68
CA VAL A 67 12.31 -3.16 -0.98
C VAL A 67 11.99 -3.09 -2.49
N ILE A 68 12.94 -2.73 -3.34
CA ILE A 68 12.69 -2.57 -4.79
C ILE A 68 12.35 -3.92 -5.42
N ALA A 69 13.16 -4.95 -5.15
CA ALA A 69 12.94 -6.30 -5.67
C ALA A 69 11.67 -6.91 -5.10
N ASN A 70 11.39 -6.65 -3.81
CA ASN A 70 10.18 -7.11 -3.15
C ASN A 70 8.91 -6.49 -3.74
N VAL A 71 8.90 -5.18 -4.01
CA VAL A 71 7.80 -4.50 -4.71
C VAL A 71 7.61 -5.09 -6.12
N GLU A 72 8.69 -5.29 -6.88
CA GLU A 72 8.61 -5.87 -8.23
C GLU A 72 7.99 -7.28 -8.21
N ALA A 73 8.45 -8.14 -7.30
CA ALA A 73 7.91 -9.49 -7.13
C ALA A 73 6.42 -9.46 -6.76
N GLY A 74 6.04 -8.61 -5.81
CA GLY A 74 4.66 -8.43 -5.38
C GLY A 74 3.76 -7.89 -6.51
N LEU A 75 4.23 -6.92 -7.29
CA LEU A 75 3.49 -6.40 -8.44
C LEU A 75 3.22 -7.46 -9.50
N ARG A 76 4.17 -8.33 -9.78
CA ARG A 76 3.99 -9.47 -10.69
C ARG A 76 2.94 -10.45 -10.19
N ALA A 77 2.81 -10.60 -8.88
CA ALA A 77 1.87 -11.49 -8.23
C ALA A 77 0.43 -10.93 -8.17
N CYS A 78 0.24 -9.60 -8.24
CA CYS A 78 -1.08 -8.96 -8.24
C CYS A 78 -1.91 -9.34 -9.47
N ARG A 79 -3.21 -9.64 -9.26
CA ARG A 79 -4.15 -10.10 -10.30
C ARG A 79 -5.17 -9.03 -10.70
N GLY A 80 -5.35 -7.99 -9.88
CA GLY A 80 -6.32 -6.92 -10.09
C GLY A 80 -6.00 -6.00 -11.26
N ASP A 81 -7.03 -5.36 -11.79
CA ASP A 81 -6.93 -4.34 -12.83
C ASP A 81 -6.41 -3.02 -12.30
N TYR A 82 -6.59 -2.81 -11.00
CA TYR A 82 -6.08 -1.66 -10.25
C TYR A 82 -5.22 -2.15 -9.11
N ILE A 83 -4.04 -1.56 -8.96
CA ILE A 83 -3.09 -1.92 -7.90
C ILE A 83 -2.87 -0.72 -7.01
N PHE A 84 -3.03 -0.92 -5.71
CA PHE A 84 -2.73 0.04 -4.66
C PHE A 84 -1.47 -0.41 -3.95
N LEU A 85 -0.52 0.49 -3.78
CA LEU A 85 0.66 0.23 -2.96
C LEU A 85 0.42 0.65 -1.51
N ALA A 86 0.99 -0.09 -0.59
CA ALA A 86 0.91 0.18 0.84
C ALA A 86 2.22 -0.22 1.53
N ASP A 87 2.68 0.62 2.44
CA ASP A 87 3.78 0.31 3.33
C ASP A 87 3.24 -0.42 4.57
N GLN A 88 4.08 -1.15 5.30
CA GLN A 88 3.65 -2.01 6.42
C GLN A 88 3.19 -1.23 7.66
N ASP A 89 3.54 0.03 7.77
CA ASP A 89 3.46 0.90 8.95
C ASP A 89 2.49 2.08 8.79
N ASP A 90 1.67 2.05 7.76
CA ASP A 90 0.60 3.01 7.54
C ASP A 90 -0.75 2.51 8.10
N VAL A 91 -1.73 3.42 8.17
CA VAL A 91 -3.15 3.10 8.41
C VAL A 91 -4.02 3.77 7.37
N TRP A 92 -4.86 2.99 6.69
CA TRP A 92 -5.74 3.50 5.66
C TRP A 92 -7.01 4.16 6.22
N MET A 93 -7.33 5.34 5.69
CA MET A 93 -8.63 5.96 5.93
C MET A 93 -9.76 5.08 5.35
N PRO A 94 -10.93 5.03 6.00
CA PRO A 94 -12.02 4.11 5.62
C PRO A 94 -12.56 4.29 4.19
N ASP A 95 -12.35 5.45 3.58
CA ASP A 95 -12.86 5.82 2.25
C ASP A 95 -11.75 5.94 1.19
N LYS A 96 -10.54 5.45 1.50
CA LYS A 96 -9.37 5.58 0.60
C LYS A 96 -9.63 4.94 -0.76
N VAL A 97 -10.06 3.69 -0.78
CA VAL A 97 -10.29 2.96 -2.04
C VAL A 97 -11.42 3.60 -2.84
N GLU A 98 -12.54 3.91 -2.20
CA GLU A 98 -13.69 4.56 -2.85
C GLU A 98 -13.29 5.84 -3.56
N LYS A 99 -12.62 6.76 -2.86
CA LYS A 99 -12.16 8.05 -3.40
C LYS A 99 -11.18 7.89 -4.55
N VAL A 100 -10.23 6.97 -4.44
CA VAL A 100 -9.25 6.73 -5.51
C VAL A 100 -9.93 6.13 -6.74
N MET A 101 -10.85 5.18 -6.56
CA MET A 101 -11.59 4.57 -7.66
C MET A 101 -12.51 5.56 -8.37
N GLU A 102 -13.14 6.50 -7.65
CA GLU A 102 -13.87 7.62 -8.27
C GLU A 102 -12.98 8.45 -9.23
N VAL A 103 -11.73 8.71 -8.82
CA VAL A 103 -10.77 9.45 -9.68
C VAL A 103 -10.45 8.65 -10.95
N PHE A 104 -10.19 7.34 -10.83
CA PHE A 104 -9.96 6.48 -11.99
C PHE A 104 -11.12 6.53 -12.98
N GLN A 105 -12.35 6.41 -12.47
CA GLN A 105 -13.56 6.42 -13.31
C GLN A 105 -13.81 7.77 -13.98
N ARG A 106 -13.72 8.88 -13.21
CA ARG A 106 -14.02 10.24 -13.70
C ARG A 106 -12.95 10.83 -14.61
N LYS A 107 -11.67 10.52 -14.35
CA LYS A 107 -10.54 11.16 -15.03
C LYS A 107 -9.84 10.29 -16.07
N LYS A 108 -10.25 9.01 -16.20
CA LYS A 108 -9.54 8.01 -17.04
C LYS A 108 -8.03 8.00 -16.73
N ALA A 109 -7.67 8.21 -15.48
CA ALA A 109 -6.30 8.26 -15.02
C ALA A 109 -5.63 6.87 -15.16
N MET A 110 -4.33 6.85 -15.45
CA MET A 110 -3.51 5.64 -15.38
C MET A 110 -2.88 5.47 -14.01
N VAL A 111 -2.58 6.59 -13.35
CA VAL A 111 -2.00 6.64 -12.01
C VAL A 111 -2.75 7.69 -11.20
N VAL A 112 -3.07 7.36 -9.97
CA VAL A 112 -3.60 8.28 -8.97
C VAL A 112 -2.59 8.37 -7.84
N VAL A 113 -2.22 9.59 -7.47
CA VAL A 113 -1.41 9.88 -6.29
C VAL A 113 -2.27 10.70 -5.34
N HIS A 114 -2.38 10.25 -4.11
CA HIS A 114 -3.14 10.93 -3.06
C HIS A 114 -2.23 11.48 -1.97
N ASP A 115 -2.76 12.33 -1.13
CA ASP A 115 -2.06 12.86 0.03
C ASP A 115 -2.12 11.91 1.23
N ALA A 116 -1.31 12.19 2.25
CA ALA A 116 -1.30 11.48 3.52
C ALA A 116 -1.30 12.48 4.68
N ARG A 117 -1.82 12.07 5.83
CA ARG A 117 -1.60 12.74 7.12
C ARG A 117 -0.42 12.11 7.82
N VAL A 118 0.44 12.92 8.38
CA VAL A 118 1.51 12.43 9.25
C VAL A 118 1.02 12.44 10.68
N THR A 119 1.08 11.31 11.35
CA THR A 119 0.63 11.13 12.73
C THR A 119 1.77 10.69 13.63
N ASP A 120 1.53 10.64 14.93
CA ASP A 120 2.37 9.90 15.87
C ASP A 120 2.26 8.37 15.61
N ALA A 121 3.13 7.59 16.21
CA ALA A 121 3.17 6.13 16.04
C ALA A 121 1.89 5.41 16.51
N ALA A 122 1.07 6.06 17.32
CA ALA A 122 -0.22 5.54 17.79
C ALA A 122 -1.42 6.00 16.95
N CYS A 123 -1.18 6.71 15.85
CA CYS A 123 -2.20 7.32 14.97
C CYS A 123 -3.23 8.22 15.70
N LYS A 124 -2.85 8.74 16.88
CA LYS A 124 -3.74 9.54 17.74
C LYS A 124 -3.61 11.04 17.52
N GLU A 125 -2.39 11.51 17.30
CA GLU A 125 -2.10 12.92 17.11
C GLU A 125 -1.70 13.18 15.65
N THR A 126 -2.33 14.17 15.01
CA THR A 126 -1.93 14.60 13.67
C THR A 126 -0.79 15.61 13.78
N LEU A 127 0.41 15.20 13.39
CA LEU A 127 1.61 16.05 13.38
C LEU A 127 1.61 16.99 12.16
N MET A 128 1.17 16.47 10.99
CA MET A 128 0.97 17.26 9.79
C MET A 128 -0.32 16.84 9.07
N PRO A 129 -1.24 17.77 8.77
CA PRO A 129 -2.51 17.44 8.13
C PRO A 129 -2.37 17.02 6.65
N SER A 130 -1.26 17.36 6.00
CA SER A 130 -0.95 17.03 4.62
C SER A 130 0.55 16.86 4.44
N PHE A 131 0.97 15.73 3.87
CA PHE A 131 2.36 15.45 3.56
C PHE A 131 2.85 16.27 2.36
N PHE A 132 1.97 16.52 1.37
CA PHE A 132 2.33 17.18 0.12
C PHE A 132 2.27 18.72 0.16
N VAL A 133 1.92 19.34 1.29
CA VAL A 133 1.93 20.83 1.43
C VAL A 133 3.29 21.42 1.05
N TYR A 134 4.38 20.70 1.36
CA TYR A 134 5.75 21.13 1.05
C TYR A 134 6.39 20.40 -0.14
N ARG A 135 5.68 19.45 -0.75
CA ARG A 135 6.18 18.64 -1.87
C ARG A 135 5.16 18.65 -3.00
N HIS A 136 5.28 19.59 -3.91
CA HIS A 136 4.42 19.62 -5.09
C HIS A 136 4.76 18.48 -6.04
N SER A 137 3.88 17.49 -6.14
CA SER A 137 3.92 16.48 -7.19
C SER A 137 3.64 17.18 -8.53
N GLY A 138 4.60 17.17 -9.45
CA GLY A 138 4.45 17.78 -10.76
C GLY A 138 4.14 16.74 -11.86
N ARG A 139 3.27 17.10 -12.79
CA ARG A 139 3.08 16.28 -14.00
C ARG A 139 4.34 16.32 -14.87
N GLY A 140 4.75 15.18 -15.39
CA GLY A 140 5.81 15.05 -16.39
C GLY A 140 6.95 14.12 -15.96
N ALA A 141 7.37 13.23 -16.87
CA ALA A 141 8.41 12.24 -16.62
C ALA A 141 9.75 12.87 -16.21
N ILE A 142 10.20 13.89 -16.95
CA ILE A 142 11.50 14.55 -16.71
C ILE A 142 11.57 15.17 -15.30
N LYS A 143 10.50 15.82 -14.85
CA LYS A 143 10.45 16.44 -13.53
C LYS A 143 10.53 15.42 -12.40
N ASN A 144 9.91 14.25 -12.61
CA ASN A 144 9.93 13.16 -11.63
C ASN A 144 11.24 12.36 -11.65
N ILE A 145 11.95 12.29 -12.77
CA ILE A 145 13.30 11.72 -12.83
C ILE A 145 14.30 12.56 -12.02
N ILE A 146 14.18 13.90 -12.11
CA ILE A 146 15.09 14.82 -11.42
C ILE A 146 14.75 14.91 -9.92
N LYS A 147 13.47 14.90 -9.57
CA LYS A 147 12.99 15.01 -8.19
C LYS A 147 11.77 14.13 -8.00
N ASN A 148 11.99 12.86 -7.63
CA ASN A 148 10.89 11.97 -7.27
C ASN A 148 10.19 12.48 -6.01
N THR A 149 8.93 12.86 -6.17
CA THR A 149 8.07 13.34 -5.08
C THR A 149 6.95 12.37 -4.76
N TYR A 150 6.87 11.23 -5.45
CA TYR A 150 5.84 10.23 -5.23
C TYR A 150 6.26 9.27 -4.11
N MET A 151 5.35 9.08 -3.14
CA MET A 151 5.47 8.04 -2.13
C MET A 151 4.72 6.80 -2.61
N GLY A 152 5.32 5.63 -2.47
CA GLY A 152 4.73 4.36 -2.86
C GLY A 152 3.37 4.14 -2.20
N CYS A 153 3.28 4.27 -0.88
CA CYS A 153 2.05 4.10 -0.11
C CYS A 153 0.91 5.06 -0.48
N CYS A 154 1.22 6.14 -1.21
CA CYS A 154 0.25 7.11 -1.71
C CYS A 154 -0.13 6.88 -3.19
N MET A 155 0.23 5.76 -3.79
CA MET A 155 0.03 5.49 -5.21
C MET A 155 -0.97 4.36 -5.45
N ALA A 156 -1.80 4.57 -6.47
CA ALA A 156 -2.55 3.51 -7.11
C ALA A 156 -2.45 3.67 -8.64
N PHE A 157 -2.47 2.56 -9.37
CA PHE A 157 -2.36 2.59 -10.83
C PHE A 157 -3.19 1.48 -11.48
N ARG A 158 -3.54 1.71 -12.73
CA ARG A 158 -4.21 0.74 -13.57
C ARG A 158 -3.16 -0.17 -14.22
N LYS A 159 -3.37 -1.48 -14.08
CA LYS A 159 -2.51 -2.51 -14.69
C LYS A 159 -2.64 -2.53 -16.20
#